data_0e22bf1c95b41eaa1c3e9c0ad3243838
#
_entry.id   0e22bf1c95b41eaa1c3e9c0ad3243838
#
_cell.length_a   1.000
_cell.length_b   1.000
_cell.length_c   1.000
_cell.angle_alpha   90.00
_cell.angle_beta   90.00
_cell.angle_gamma   90.00
#
_symmetry.space_group_name_H-M   'P 1'
#
loop_
_entity.id
_entity.type
_entity.pdbx_description
1 polymer ?
#
loop_
_entity_poly.entity_id
_entity_poly.type
_entity_poly.pdbx_seq_one_letter_code
_entity_poly.pdbx_strand_id
1 'polypeptide(L)'
;MRSTNANVKPTVVIAGAATFGALAALISLLAPPVIQPSFTILFYLKFDIAEIVDVTAFLIFGPIAGLVTATVHATILTAAPGGAGPFGASLKFLSVLSTYGGLILASRLGKHKLLTTGSIMTVIGVLTRVVIMTLVNYLYLIVLAQVVFGVDYSYFAQLTLSAIGINLTGTGFVFYILGLTAIFNAIHAVFSIVVSLVLVNAILTRAPQLVAGREWIRRTLTFPGASKSPSVLPGDRGSSDSGTAGNRP
;
A
#
# COMPACT_ATOMS: atom_id res chain seq x y z
N MET A 1 -25.40 25.56 7.48
CA MET A 1 -25.37 24.13 7.09
C MET A 1 -24.25 23.46 7.86
N ARG A 2 -24.54 22.71 8.92
CA ARG A 2 -23.54 21.91 9.63
C ARG A 2 -23.25 20.68 8.78
N SER A 3 -22.07 20.62 8.19
CA SER A 3 -21.49 19.39 7.66
C SER A 3 -21.44 18.39 8.82
N THR A 4 -22.28 17.38 8.80
CA THR A 4 -22.12 16.20 9.62
C THR A 4 -20.88 15.44 9.15
N ASN A 5 -19.71 15.93 9.56
CA ASN A 5 -18.51 15.11 9.56
C ASN A 5 -18.79 13.95 10.51
N ALA A 6 -19.28 12.85 9.98
CA ALA A 6 -19.34 11.60 10.72
C ALA A 6 -17.89 11.25 11.08
N ASN A 7 -17.47 11.66 12.27
CA ASN A 7 -16.18 11.30 12.84
C ASN A 7 -16.16 9.78 13.00
N VAL A 8 -15.57 9.10 12.03
CA VAL A 8 -15.34 7.66 12.12
C VAL A 8 -14.50 7.41 13.35
N LYS A 9 -15.00 6.56 14.26
CA LYS A 9 -14.28 6.24 15.49
C LYS A 9 -12.88 5.70 15.14
N PRO A 10 -11.80 6.23 15.71
CA PRO A 10 -10.43 5.77 15.42
C PRO A 10 -10.26 4.25 15.58
N THR A 11 -10.96 3.66 16.54
CA THR A 11 -10.98 2.22 16.79
C THR A 11 -11.42 1.40 15.58
N VAL A 12 -12.39 1.88 14.80
CA VAL A 12 -12.87 1.18 13.60
C VAL A 12 -11.83 1.22 12.49
N VAL A 13 -11.11 2.34 12.36
CA VAL A 13 -10.01 2.48 11.38
C VAL A 13 -8.85 1.55 11.75
N ILE A 14 -8.47 1.50 13.02
CA ILE A 14 -7.39 0.63 13.50
C ILE A 14 -7.77 -0.84 13.35
N ALA A 15 -9.00 -1.23 13.72
CA ALA A 15 -9.47 -2.59 13.54
C ALA A 15 -9.49 -3.01 12.06
N GLY A 16 -9.98 -2.13 11.18
CA GLY A 16 -9.92 -2.36 9.75
C GLY A 16 -8.49 -2.53 9.24
N ALA A 17 -7.59 -1.64 9.63
CA ALA A 17 -6.17 -1.71 9.26
C ALA A 17 -5.50 -3.01 9.73
N ALA A 18 -5.77 -3.43 10.96
CA ALA A 18 -5.25 -4.70 11.50
C ALA A 18 -5.79 -5.92 10.73
N THR A 19 -7.07 -5.89 10.36
CA THR A 19 -7.69 -6.95 9.54
C THR A 19 -7.03 -7.03 8.15
N PHE A 20 -6.77 -5.89 7.50
CA PHE A 20 -6.06 -5.86 6.22
C PHE A 20 -4.62 -6.36 6.37
N GLY A 21 -3.91 -6.00 7.46
CA GLY A 21 -2.56 -6.50 7.73
C GLY A 21 -2.54 -8.01 7.96
N ALA A 22 -3.50 -8.56 8.70
CA ALA A 22 -3.64 -10.00 8.88
C ALA A 22 -3.96 -10.72 7.55
N LEU A 23 -4.85 -10.13 6.71
CA LEU A 23 -5.16 -10.67 5.39
C LEU A 23 -3.92 -10.65 4.48
N ALA A 24 -3.15 -9.56 4.48
CA ALA A 24 -1.90 -9.47 3.73
C ALA A 24 -0.92 -10.57 4.17
N ALA A 25 -0.75 -10.76 5.48
CA ALA A 25 0.11 -11.80 6.02
C ALA A 25 -0.34 -13.21 5.62
N LEU A 26 -1.64 -13.50 5.68
CA LEU A 26 -2.20 -14.77 5.24
C LEU A 26 -1.92 -15.03 3.75
N ILE A 27 -2.10 -14.02 2.91
CA ILE A 27 -1.78 -14.13 1.48
C ILE A 27 -0.29 -14.40 1.29
N SER A 28 0.59 -13.65 1.96
CA SER A 28 2.05 -13.87 1.86
C SER A 28 2.48 -15.27 2.31
N LEU A 29 1.83 -15.84 3.32
CA LEU A 29 2.18 -17.16 3.87
C LEU A 29 1.58 -18.32 3.09
N LEU A 30 0.36 -18.16 2.56
CA LEU A 30 -0.41 -19.25 1.99
C LEU A 30 -0.44 -19.26 0.46
N ALA A 31 -0.07 -18.15 -0.20
CA ALA A 31 -0.11 -18.10 -1.65
C ALA A 31 0.94 -19.02 -2.27
N PRO A 32 0.52 -19.86 -3.23
CA PRO A 32 1.44 -20.78 -3.89
C PRO A 32 2.48 -20.04 -4.74
N PRO A 33 3.65 -20.65 -5.01
CA PRO A 33 4.73 -20.01 -5.77
C PRO A 33 4.33 -19.52 -7.17
N VAL A 34 3.29 -20.10 -7.77
CA VAL A 34 2.77 -19.65 -9.07
C VAL A 34 2.17 -18.25 -9.00
N ILE A 35 1.64 -17.84 -7.84
CA ILE A 35 1.05 -16.53 -7.59
C ILE A 35 2.09 -15.55 -7.01
N GLN A 36 3.11 -16.09 -6.34
CA GLN A 36 4.25 -15.33 -5.80
C GLN A 36 5.57 -15.81 -6.45
N PRO A 37 5.75 -15.57 -7.75
CA PRO A 37 6.94 -16.05 -8.43
C PRO A 37 8.18 -15.32 -7.91
N SER A 38 9.27 -16.06 -7.77
CA SER A 38 10.57 -15.47 -7.53
C SER A 38 11.07 -14.74 -8.78
N PHE A 39 11.81 -13.67 -8.57
CA PHE A 39 12.51 -13.00 -9.65
C PHE A 39 13.66 -13.90 -10.13
N THR A 40 13.57 -14.38 -11.36
CA THR A 40 14.38 -15.50 -11.88
C THR A 40 15.88 -15.36 -11.64
N ILE A 41 16.40 -14.14 -11.75
CA ILE A 41 17.84 -13.86 -11.61
C ILE A 41 18.26 -13.75 -10.14
N LEU A 42 17.38 -13.19 -9.29
CA LEU A 42 17.61 -13.01 -7.85
C LEU A 42 16.48 -13.72 -7.09
N PHE A 43 16.62 -15.04 -6.92
CA PHE A 43 15.57 -15.92 -6.38
C PHE A 43 15.04 -15.55 -4.99
N TYR A 44 15.79 -14.77 -4.22
CA TYR A 44 15.38 -14.25 -2.92
C TYR A 44 14.41 -13.06 -3.02
N LEU A 45 14.28 -12.45 -4.19
CA LEU A 45 13.27 -11.44 -4.47
C LEU A 45 12.01 -12.11 -5.00
N LYS A 46 10.90 -11.97 -4.28
CA LYS A 46 9.60 -12.55 -4.62
C LYS A 46 8.57 -11.46 -4.89
N PHE A 47 7.79 -11.64 -5.94
CA PHE A 47 6.62 -10.80 -6.19
C PHE A 47 5.52 -11.20 -5.21
N ASP A 48 5.25 -10.36 -4.24
CA ASP A 48 4.26 -10.62 -3.21
C ASP A 48 2.98 -9.82 -3.47
N ILE A 49 1.93 -10.52 -3.90
CA ILE A 49 0.63 -9.91 -4.19
C ILE A 49 -0.06 -9.35 -2.94
N ALA A 50 0.36 -9.76 -1.74
CA ALA A 50 -0.17 -9.23 -0.49
C ALA A 50 0.06 -7.73 -0.34
N GLU A 51 1.08 -7.19 -1.02
CA GLU A 51 1.35 -5.76 -1.03
C GLU A 51 0.21 -4.94 -1.65
N ILE A 52 -0.58 -5.55 -2.54
CA ILE A 52 -1.82 -4.93 -3.05
C ILE A 52 -2.79 -4.65 -1.91
N VAL A 53 -2.88 -5.55 -0.95
CA VAL A 53 -3.75 -5.39 0.24
C VAL A 53 -3.23 -4.26 1.12
N ASP A 54 -1.91 -4.19 1.35
CA ASP A 54 -1.28 -3.12 2.12
C ASP A 54 -1.54 -1.75 1.48
N VAL A 55 -1.28 -1.62 0.17
CA VAL A 55 -1.48 -0.37 -0.57
C VAL A 55 -2.96 0.00 -0.64
N THR A 56 -3.86 -0.97 -0.80
CA THR A 56 -5.30 -0.75 -0.79
C THR A 56 -5.78 -0.20 0.56
N ALA A 57 -5.32 -0.78 1.67
CA ALA A 57 -5.64 -0.29 3.00
C ALA A 57 -5.15 1.15 3.22
N PHE A 58 -3.92 1.45 2.80
CA PHE A 58 -3.37 2.80 2.83
C PHE A 58 -4.23 3.79 2.02
N LEU A 59 -4.62 3.44 0.82
CA LEU A 59 -5.41 4.31 -0.06
C LEU A 59 -6.83 4.57 0.49
N ILE A 60 -7.44 3.57 1.14
CA ILE A 60 -8.80 3.70 1.71
C ILE A 60 -8.76 4.48 3.03
N PHE A 61 -7.93 4.04 3.97
CA PHE A 61 -7.97 4.52 5.36
C PHE A 61 -6.94 5.61 5.66
N GLY A 62 -5.93 5.77 4.80
CA GLY A 62 -4.89 6.79 4.93
C GLY A 62 -3.60 6.32 5.59
N PRO A 63 -2.63 7.26 5.78
CA PRO A 63 -1.26 6.92 6.16
C PRO A 63 -1.11 6.18 7.50
N ILE A 64 -1.84 6.58 8.52
CA ILE A 64 -1.77 5.94 9.84
C ILE A 64 -2.28 4.50 9.78
N ALA A 65 -3.41 4.29 9.10
CA ALA A 65 -3.96 2.95 8.91
C ALA A 65 -3.03 2.07 8.07
N GLY A 66 -2.46 2.62 7.00
CA GLY A 66 -1.45 1.93 6.21
C GLY A 66 -0.24 1.50 7.05
N LEU A 67 0.26 2.38 7.93
CA LEU A 67 1.35 2.03 8.84
C LEU A 67 0.96 0.86 9.77
N VAL A 68 -0.24 0.88 10.36
CA VAL A 68 -0.75 -0.23 11.19
C VAL A 68 -0.83 -1.52 10.37
N THR A 69 -1.39 -1.46 9.15
CA THR A 69 -1.48 -2.62 8.24
C THR A 69 -0.11 -3.21 7.96
N ALA A 70 0.86 -2.40 7.54
CA ALA A 70 2.22 -2.85 7.23
C ALA A 70 2.93 -3.42 8.47
N THR A 71 2.71 -2.82 9.66
CA THR A 71 3.30 -3.30 10.91
C THR A 71 2.74 -4.67 11.28
N VAL A 72 1.41 -4.86 11.24
CA VAL A 72 0.77 -6.16 11.52
C VAL A 72 1.27 -7.21 10.53
N HIS A 73 1.29 -6.89 9.23
CA HIS A 73 1.78 -7.78 8.18
C HIS A 73 3.23 -8.21 8.46
N ALA A 74 4.15 -7.27 8.68
CA ALA A 74 5.56 -7.57 8.95
C ALA A 74 5.76 -8.37 10.24
N THR A 75 5.00 -8.06 11.31
CA THR A 75 5.09 -8.77 12.58
C THR A 75 4.70 -10.25 12.41
N ILE A 76 3.61 -10.51 11.70
CA ILE A 76 3.18 -11.88 11.43
C ILE A 76 4.21 -12.62 10.58
N LEU A 77 4.75 -12.00 9.51
CA LEU A 77 5.78 -12.59 8.67
C LEU A 77 7.08 -12.88 9.44
N THR A 78 7.40 -12.09 10.45
CA THR A 78 8.57 -12.31 11.30
C THR A 78 8.39 -13.54 12.20
N ALA A 79 7.19 -13.71 12.77
CA ALA A 79 6.90 -14.69 13.79
C ALA A 79 6.39 -16.05 13.24
N ALA A 80 5.77 -16.05 12.07
CA ALA A 80 5.13 -17.25 11.52
C ALA A 80 6.15 -18.27 11.00
N PRO A 81 5.93 -19.56 11.27
CA PRO A 81 6.69 -20.64 10.61
C PRO A 81 6.53 -20.54 9.08
N GLY A 82 7.65 -20.62 8.36
CA GLY A 82 7.65 -20.45 6.89
C GLY A 82 7.55 -19.02 6.42
N GLY A 83 7.47 -18.04 7.33
CA GLY A 83 7.55 -16.62 7.02
C GLY A 83 8.94 -16.17 6.55
N ALA A 84 9.05 -14.89 6.21
CA ALA A 84 10.30 -14.32 5.70
C ALA A 84 11.39 -14.15 6.77
N GLY A 85 11.08 -14.43 8.04
CA GLY A 85 11.94 -14.15 9.18
C GLY A 85 12.16 -12.65 9.41
N PRO A 86 12.92 -12.27 10.45
CA PRO A 86 13.12 -10.85 10.80
C PRO A 86 13.74 -10.04 9.67
N PHE A 87 14.69 -10.63 8.95
CA PHE A 87 15.41 -9.98 7.87
C PHE A 87 14.51 -9.72 6.65
N GLY A 88 13.84 -10.75 6.13
CA GLY A 88 12.95 -10.60 4.97
C GLY A 88 11.72 -9.74 5.29
N ALA A 89 11.14 -9.91 6.50
CA ALA A 89 10.02 -9.10 6.95
C ALA A 89 10.37 -7.61 7.08
N SER A 90 11.58 -7.27 7.56
CA SER A 90 12.02 -5.87 7.65
C SER A 90 12.24 -5.25 6.27
N LEU A 91 12.82 -5.98 5.32
CA LEU A 91 12.93 -5.51 3.93
C LEU A 91 11.56 -5.30 3.29
N LYS A 92 10.63 -6.21 3.52
CA LYS A 92 9.24 -6.09 3.07
C LYS A 92 8.56 -4.85 3.66
N PHE A 93 8.68 -4.65 4.97
CA PHE A 93 8.14 -3.48 5.66
C PHE A 93 8.66 -2.17 5.08
N LEU A 94 9.99 -2.05 4.92
CA LEU A 94 10.61 -0.85 4.33
C LEU A 94 10.19 -0.63 2.88
N SER A 95 9.99 -1.70 2.12
CA SER A 95 9.47 -1.65 0.76
C SER A 95 8.06 -1.05 0.70
N VAL A 96 7.15 -1.52 1.55
CA VAL A 96 5.79 -1.00 1.67
C VAL A 96 5.81 0.46 2.12
N LEU A 97 6.61 0.80 3.15
CA LEU A 97 6.72 2.18 3.65
C LEU A 97 7.30 3.14 2.61
N SER A 98 8.27 2.71 1.82
CA SER A 98 8.81 3.53 0.73
C SER A 98 7.75 3.85 -0.34
N THR A 99 6.90 2.87 -0.65
CA THR A 99 5.73 3.07 -1.53
C THR A 99 4.76 4.08 -0.93
N TYR A 100 4.41 3.95 0.35
CA TYR A 100 3.54 4.91 1.05
C TYR A 100 4.13 6.33 1.04
N GLY A 101 5.44 6.47 1.29
CA GLY A 101 6.13 7.74 1.21
C GLY A 101 5.96 8.42 -0.14
N GLY A 102 6.12 7.66 -1.22
CA GLY A 102 5.89 8.14 -2.59
C GLY A 102 4.43 8.53 -2.85
N LEU A 103 3.47 7.74 -2.38
CA LEU A 103 2.03 8.07 -2.51
C LEU A 103 1.66 9.33 -1.72
N ILE A 104 2.21 9.53 -0.52
CA ILE A 104 2.03 10.77 0.27
C ILE A 104 2.63 11.96 -0.48
N LEU A 105 3.84 11.82 -1.02
CA LEU A 105 4.48 12.88 -1.78
C LEU A 105 3.64 13.25 -3.02
N ALA A 106 3.19 12.26 -3.78
CA ALA A 106 2.30 12.48 -4.93
C ALA A 106 1.01 13.18 -4.55
N SER A 107 0.41 12.85 -3.40
CA SER A 107 -0.84 13.44 -2.94
C SER A 107 -0.74 14.95 -2.66
N ARG A 108 0.47 15.46 -2.43
CA ARG A 108 0.73 16.89 -2.19
C ARG A 108 0.78 17.73 -3.47
N LEU A 109 0.89 17.10 -4.64
CA LEU A 109 0.99 17.79 -5.92
C LEU A 109 -0.35 18.31 -6.46
N GLY A 110 -1.43 18.15 -5.72
CA GLY A 110 -2.74 18.70 -6.04
C GLY A 110 -3.74 17.66 -6.53
N LYS A 111 -4.99 18.12 -6.74
CA LYS A 111 -6.11 17.30 -7.21
C LYS A 111 -6.22 17.38 -8.71
N HIS A 112 -6.15 16.24 -9.36
CA HIS A 112 -6.35 16.10 -10.80
C HIS A 112 -7.42 15.03 -11.08
N LYS A 113 -7.76 14.84 -12.35
CA LYS A 113 -8.62 13.73 -12.79
C LYS A 113 -8.00 12.39 -12.38
N LEU A 114 -8.83 11.38 -12.13
CA LEU A 114 -8.40 10.06 -11.65
C LEU A 114 -7.20 9.48 -12.43
N LEU A 115 -7.24 9.50 -13.77
CA LEU A 115 -6.15 8.98 -14.59
C LEU A 115 -4.84 9.74 -14.37
N THR A 116 -4.89 11.07 -14.38
CA THR A 116 -3.70 11.91 -14.20
C THR A 116 -3.09 11.73 -12.82
N THR A 117 -3.92 11.77 -11.76
CA THR A 117 -3.42 11.57 -10.38
C THR A 117 -2.96 10.14 -10.16
N GLY A 118 -3.65 9.13 -10.69
CA GLY A 118 -3.23 7.74 -10.63
C GLY A 118 -1.87 7.53 -11.28
N SER A 119 -1.65 8.11 -12.47
CA SER A 119 -0.33 8.08 -13.14
C SER A 119 0.75 8.77 -12.31
N ILE A 120 0.47 9.97 -11.77
CA ILE A 120 1.42 10.70 -10.91
C ILE A 120 1.74 9.89 -9.66
N MET A 121 0.74 9.32 -8.99
CA MET A 121 0.92 8.47 -7.81
C MET A 121 1.77 7.24 -8.14
N THR A 122 1.54 6.62 -9.30
CA THR A 122 2.33 5.47 -9.74
C THR A 122 3.77 5.87 -10.00
N VAL A 123 4.01 6.91 -10.80
CA VAL A 123 5.38 7.34 -11.14
C VAL A 123 6.17 7.74 -9.89
N ILE A 124 5.59 8.59 -9.04
CA ILE A 124 6.30 9.06 -7.83
C ILE A 124 6.45 7.92 -6.83
N GLY A 125 5.43 7.06 -6.65
CA GLY A 125 5.50 5.88 -5.80
C GLY A 125 6.62 4.93 -6.23
N VAL A 126 6.71 4.64 -7.53
CA VAL A 126 7.76 3.80 -8.12
C VAL A 126 9.14 4.42 -7.92
N LEU A 127 9.32 5.69 -8.28
CA LEU A 127 10.61 6.38 -8.14
C LEU A 127 11.09 6.40 -6.69
N THR A 128 10.20 6.76 -5.77
CA THR A 128 10.52 6.78 -4.33
C THR A 128 10.92 5.40 -3.83
N ARG A 129 10.17 4.36 -4.21
CA ARG A 129 10.49 2.99 -3.82
C ARG A 129 11.82 2.52 -4.42
N VAL A 130 12.04 2.74 -5.69
CA VAL A 130 13.29 2.34 -6.36
C VAL A 130 14.49 2.96 -5.68
N VAL A 131 14.46 4.28 -5.43
CA VAL A 131 15.58 4.97 -4.77
C VAL A 131 15.80 4.44 -3.37
N ILE A 132 14.76 4.40 -2.54
CA ILE A 132 14.88 3.99 -1.14
C ILE A 132 15.29 2.51 -1.06
N MET A 133 14.65 1.62 -1.84
CA MET A 133 14.94 0.19 -1.75
C MET A 133 16.29 -0.18 -2.37
N THR A 134 16.80 0.57 -3.32
CA THR A 134 18.17 0.37 -3.81
C THR A 134 19.19 0.68 -2.72
N LEU A 135 19.02 1.79 -1.99
CA LEU A 135 19.85 2.14 -0.83
C LEU A 135 19.71 1.12 0.32
N VAL A 136 18.48 0.74 0.65
CA VAL A 136 18.19 -0.24 1.69
C VAL A 136 18.82 -1.59 1.34
N ASN A 137 18.66 -2.07 0.12
CA ASN A 137 19.26 -3.35 -0.29
C ASN A 137 20.78 -3.29 -0.30
N TYR A 138 21.38 -2.17 -0.71
CA TYR A 138 22.82 -1.99 -0.58
C TYR A 138 23.26 -2.14 0.88
N LEU A 139 22.64 -1.39 1.79
CA LEU A 139 22.98 -1.45 3.22
C LEU A 139 22.74 -2.84 3.83
N TYR A 140 21.60 -3.46 3.51
CA TYR A 140 21.24 -4.75 4.09
C TYR A 140 22.07 -5.89 3.52
N LEU A 141 22.16 -6.00 2.20
CA LEU A 141 22.81 -7.16 1.56
C LEU A 141 24.33 -7.06 1.57
N ILE A 142 24.88 -5.85 1.39
CA ILE A 142 26.32 -5.67 1.24
C ILE A 142 27.00 -5.36 2.57
N VAL A 143 26.32 -4.62 3.47
CA VAL A 143 26.93 -4.16 4.72
C VAL A 143 26.41 -4.92 5.94
N LEU A 144 25.10 -4.86 6.19
CA LEU A 144 24.54 -5.37 7.45
C LEU A 144 24.45 -6.90 7.51
N ALA A 145 24.19 -7.56 6.40
CA ALA A 145 24.04 -9.01 6.39
C ALA A 145 25.32 -9.71 6.88
N GLN A 146 26.46 -9.26 6.42
CA GLN A 146 27.76 -9.80 6.83
C GLN A 146 28.07 -9.45 8.28
N VAL A 147 27.89 -8.18 8.68
CA VAL A 147 28.27 -7.68 10.00
C VAL A 147 27.35 -8.20 11.11
N VAL A 148 26.02 -8.23 10.86
CA VAL A 148 25.02 -8.54 11.90
C VAL A 148 24.66 -10.02 11.92
N PHE A 149 24.56 -10.65 10.75
CA PHE A 149 24.03 -12.02 10.62
C PHE A 149 25.10 -13.04 10.25
N GLY A 150 26.34 -12.62 9.97
CA GLY A 150 27.43 -13.50 9.51
C GLY A 150 27.12 -14.16 8.16
N VAL A 151 26.16 -13.63 7.39
CA VAL A 151 25.71 -14.18 6.12
C VAL A 151 26.20 -13.30 4.98
N ASP A 152 26.99 -13.89 4.10
CA ASP A 152 27.43 -13.21 2.88
C ASP A 152 26.38 -13.41 1.76
N TYR A 153 25.40 -12.51 1.70
CA TYR A 153 24.41 -12.53 0.62
C TYR A 153 25.05 -12.25 -0.76
N SER A 154 26.20 -11.61 -0.80
CA SER A 154 26.93 -11.40 -2.05
C SER A 154 27.42 -12.72 -2.62
N TYR A 155 27.82 -13.64 -1.77
CA TYR A 155 28.20 -15.01 -2.17
C TYR A 155 27.04 -15.78 -2.83
N PHE A 156 25.84 -15.72 -2.21
CA PHE A 156 24.67 -16.39 -2.80
C PHE A 156 24.23 -15.75 -4.12
N ALA A 157 24.31 -14.43 -4.23
CA ALA A 157 24.02 -13.75 -5.48
C ALA A 157 25.06 -14.07 -6.57
N GLN A 158 26.34 -14.18 -6.22
CA GLN A 158 27.39 -14.63 -7.15
C GLN A 158 27.18 -16.06 -7.63
N LEU A 159 26.83 -16.99 -6.72
CA LEU A 159 26.48 -18.36 -7.09
C LEU A 159 25.34 -18.40 -8.10
N THR A 160 24.29 -17.61 -7.87
CA THR A 160 23.13 -17.57 -8.76
C THR A 160 23.49 -17.02 -10.13
N LEU A 161 24.29 -15.94 -10.18
CA LEU A 161 24.73 -15.34 -11.41
C LEU A 161 25.70 -16.24 -12.20
N SER A 162 26.64 -16.88 -11.52
CA SER A 162 27.57 -17.82 -12.15
C SER A 162 26.86 -19.04 -12.76
N ALA A 163 25.79 -19.51 -12.11
CA ALA A 163 24.97 -20.60 -12.64
C ALA A 163 24.28 -20.27 -13.98
N ILE A 164 24.07 -18.99 -14.26
CA ILE A 164 23.54 -18.50 -15.55
C ILE A 164 24.63 -17.90 -16.46
N GLY A 165 25.90 -18.16 -16.16
CA GLY A 165 27.04 -17.75 -16.98
C GLY A 165 27.50 -16.29 -16.79
N ILE A 166 27.01 -15.60 -15.76
CA ILE A 166 27.39 -14.21 -15.46
C ILE A 166 28.44 -14.21 -14.34
N ASN A 167 29.69 -13.96 -14.70
CA ASN A 167 30.82 -13.92 -13.75
C ASN A 167 31.26 -12.45 -13.56
N LEU A 168 30.68 -11.79 -12.56
CA LEU A 168 31.01 -10.43 -12.17
C LEU A 168 31.65 -10.41 -10.77
N THR A 169 32.61 -9.54 -10.58
CA THR A 169 33.29 -9.35 -9.29
C THR A 169 33.40 -7.86 -8.95
N GLY A 170 33.70 -7.57 -7.68
CA GLY A 170 33.95 -6.21 -7.22
C GLY A 170 32.76 -5.25 -7.44
N THR A 171 33.07 -4.03 -7.83
CA THR A 171 32.07 -2.97 -8.02
C THR A 171 31.07 -3.28 -9.14
N GLY A 172 31.52 -3.94 -10.21
CA GLY A 172 30.65 -4.34 -11.31
C GLY A 172 29.54 -5.30 -10.85
N PHE A 173 29.86 -6.25 -9.99
CA PHE A 173 28.89 -7.14 -9.35
C PHE A 173 27.87 -6.36 -8.52
N VAL A 174 28.32 -5.43 -7.67
CA VAL A 174 27.44 -4.61 -6.81
C VAL A 174 26.46 -3.80 -7.67
N PHE A 175 26.94 -3.09 -8.68
CA PHE A 175 26.06 -2.32 -9.57
C PHE A 175 25.06 -3.19 -10.32
N TYR A 176 25.45 -4.38 -10.73
CA TYR A 176 24.57 -5.30 -11.43
C TYR A 176 23.43 -5.79 -10.51
N ILE A 177 23.74 -6.22 -9.28
CA ILE A 177 22.74 -6.64 -8.29
C ILE A 177 21.80 -5.49 -7.93
N LEU A 178 22.32 -4.30 -7.70
CA LEU A 178 21.50 -3.12 -7.38
C LEU A 178 20.61 -2.72 -8.57
N GLY A 179 21.11 -2.82 -9.79
CA GLY A 179 20.33 -2.59 -11.00
C GLY A 179 19.16 -3.57 -11.14
N LEU A 180 19.41 -4.87 -10.94
CA LEU A 180 18.37 -5.89 -10.95
C LEU A 180 17.35 -5.68 -9.82
N THR A 181 17.81 -5.30 -8.64
CA THR A 181 16.94 -4.97 -7.50
C THR A 181 16.08 -3.75 -7.79
N ALA A 182 16.63 -2.72 -8.44
CA ALA A 182 15.89 -1.54 -8.88
C ALA A 182 14.79 -1.90 -9.89
N ILE A 183 15.11 -2.73 -10.89
CA ILE A 183 14.14 -3.23 -11.88
C ILE A 183 13.03 -4.02 -11.20
N PHE A 184 13.37 -4.95 -10.30
CA PHE A 184 12.39 -5.72 -9.55
C PHE A 184 11.46 -4.79 -8.74
N ASN A 185 12.01 -3.84 -8.00
CA ASN A 185 11.22 -2.89 -7.20
C ASN A 185 10.34 -2.00 -8.07
N ALA A 186 10.81 -1.58 -9.25
CA ALA A 186 10.00 -0.81 -10.19
C ALA A 186 8.78 -1.60 -10.68
N ILE A 187 9.00 -2.82 -11.17
CA ILE A 187 7.91 -3.69 -11.68
C ILE A 187 6.91 -3.99 -10.55
N HIS A 188 7.41 -4.38 -9.37
CA HIS A 188 6.56 -4.72 -8.23
C HIS A 188 5.75 -3.52 -7.75
N ALA A 189 6.35 -2.32 -7.67
CA ALA A 189 5.64 -1.09 -7.29
C ALA A 189 4.55 -0.71 -8.30
N VAL A 190 4.85 -0.76 -9.60
CA VAL A 190 3.84 -0.51 -10.65
C VAL A 190 2.65 -1.44 -10.46
N PHE A 191 2.92 -2.74 -10.33
CA PHE A 191 1.88 -3.74 -10.17
C PHE A 191 1.04 -3.48 -8.89
N SER A 192 1.69 -3.31 -7.74
CA SER A 192 1.01 -3.10 -6.46
C SER A 192 0.16 -1.83 -6.46
N ILE A 193 0.69 -0.70 -6.97
CA ILE A 193 -0.02 0.58 -6.97
C ILE A 193 -1.18 0.57 -7.96
N VAL A 194 -0.95 0.12 -9.20
CA VAL A 194 -1.99 0.14 -10.24
C VAL A 194 -3.15 -0.77 -9.87
N VAL A 195 -2.88 -2.00 -9.44
CA VAL A 195 -3.94 -2.93 -9.03
C VAL A 195 -4.70 -2.39 -7.81
N SER A 196 -4.01 -1.81 -6.83
CA SER A 196 -4.66 -1.18 -5.68
C SER A 196 -5.54 0.00 -6.07
N LEU A 197 -5.12 0.85 -7.02
CA LEU A 197 -5.95 1.95 -7.53
C LEU A 197 -7.20 1.44 -8.24
N VAL A 198 -7.09 0.36 -9.01
CA VAL A 198 -8.26 -0.29 -9.66
C VAL A 198 -9.21 -0.86 -8.61
N LEU A 199 -8.70 -1.57 -7.60
CA LEU A 199 -9.52 -2.11 -6.51
C LEU A 199 -10.23 -1.00 -5.72
N VAL A 200 -9.51 0.04 -5.34
CA VAL A 200 -10.09 1.18 -4.62
C VAL A 200 -11.17 1.85 -5.46
N ASN A 201 -10.93 2.08 -6.76
CA ASN A 201 -11.95 2.62 -7.65
C ASN A 201 -13.20 1.72 -7.72
N ALA A 202 -13.03 0.40 -7.83
CA ALA A 202 -14.12 -0.55 -7.81
C ALA A 202 -14.91 -0.53 -6.50
N ILE A 203 -14.23 -0.46 -5.35
CA ILE A 203 -14.87 -0.36 -4.03
C ILE A 203 -15.67 0.96 -3.92
N LEU A 204 -15.06 2.08 -4.29
CA LEU A 204 -15.69 3.39 -4.20
C LEU A 204 -16.90 3.55 -5.13
N THR A 205 -16.94 2.83 -6.26
CA THR A 205 -18.05 2.88 -7.22
C THR A 205 -19.16 1.90 -6.91
N ARG A 206 -18.81 0.68 -6.46
CA ARG A 206 -19.77 -0.41 -6.27
C ARG A 206 -20.27 -0.57 -4.84
N ALA A 207 -19.45 -0.19 -3.86
CA ALA A 207 -19.75 -0.36 -2.45
C ALA A 207 -19.31 0.87 -1.62
N PRO A 208 -19.76 2.10 -1.97
CA PRO A 208 -19.30 3.33 -1.32
C PRO A 208 -19.61 3.37 0.16
N GLN A 209 -20.63 2.64 0.62
CA GLN A 209 -21.00 2.54 2.03
C GLN A 209 -19.91 1.88 2.90
N LEU A 210 -19.08 1.02 2.33
CA LEU A 210 -18.00 0.36 3.06
C LEU A 210 -16.88 1.33 3.46
N VAL A 211 -16.74 2.41 2.72
CA VAL A 211 -15.67 3.41 2.90
C VAL A 211 -16.21 4.81 3.22
N ALA A 212 -17.51 4.95 3.48
CA ALA A 212 -18.13 6.23 3.77
C ALA A 212 -17.45 6.92 4.96
N GLY A 213 -17.00 8.15 4.74
CA GLY A 213 -16.32 8.98 5.75
C GLY A 213 -14.85 8.62 6.02
N ARG A 214 -14.24 7.69 5.26
CA ARG A 214 -12.87 7.19 5.49
C ARG A 214 -11.93 7.41 4.32
N GLU A 215 -12.36 8.16 3.32
CA GLU A 215 -11.70 8.22 2.03
C GLU A 215 -10.53 9.19 2.04
N TRP A 216 -9.36 8.75 2.43
CA TRP A 216 -8.15 9.53 2.23
C TRP A 216 -7.95 9.84 0.74
N ILE A 217 -8.19 8.87 -0.11
CA ILE A 217 -8.00 9.00 -1.56
C ILE A 217 -9.01 9.97 -2.21
N ARG A 218 -10.23 10.10 -1.70
CA ARG A 218 -11.20 11.11 -2.20
C ARG A 218 -10.76 12.54 -1.93
N ARG A 219 -9.88 12.75 -0.97
CA ARG A 219 -9.27 14.06 -0.72
C ARG A 219 -8.21 14.41 -1.76
N THR A 220 -7.64 13.41 -2.40
CA THR A 220 -6.55 13.55 -3.38
C THR A 220 -6.98 13.32 -4.81
N LEU A 221 -8.03 12.54 -5.04
CA LEU A 221 -8.55 12.17 -6.36
C LEU A 221 -9.96 12.72 -6.59
N THR A 222 -10.22 13.21 -7.80
CA THR A 222 -11.57 13.53 -8.26
C THR A 222 -12.11 12.34 -9.05
N PHE A 223 -13.06 11.60 -8.48
CA PHE A 223 -13.69 10.48 -9.14
C PHE A 223 -14.85 10.96 -10.03
N PRO A 224 -14.98 10.44 -11.28
CA PRO A 224 -16.16 10.69 -12.11
C PRO A 224 -17.38 10.13 -11.39
N GLY A 225 -18.38 10.96 -11.12
CA GLY A 225 -19.61 10.56 -10.44
C GLY A 225 -19.68 10.82 -8.93
N ALA A 226 -18.60 11.23 -8.27
CA ALA A 226 -18.63 11.54 -6.84
C ALA A 226 -19.31 12.90 -6.50
N SER A 227 -19.75 13.65 -7.49
CA SER A 227 -20.29 15.02 -7.30
C SER A 227 -21.77 15.11 -6.96
N LYS A 228 -22.48 13.99 -6.84
CA LYS A 228 -23.86 13.97 -6.36
C LYS A 228 -23.96 13.22 -5.05
N SER A 229 -23.57 13.86 -3.94
CA SER A 229 -24.33 13.58 -2.70
C SER A 229 -25.80 13.77 -3.05
N PRO A 230 -26.70 12.83 -2.72
CA PRO A 230 -28.12 13.12 -2.86
C PRO A 230 -28.38 14.40 -2.11
N SER A 231 -28.76 15.44 -2.83
CA SER A 231 -29.36 16.60 -2.22
C SER A 231 -30.51 16.03 -1.39
N VAL A 232 -30.35 16.09 -0.07
CA VAL A 232 -31.49 15.91 0.83
C VAL A 232 -32.51 16.90 0.31
N LEU A 233 -33.57 16.35 -0.31
CA LEU A 233 -34.73 17.12 -0.70
C LEU A 233 -35.08 18.00 0.50
N PRO A 234 -35.29 19.31 0.34
CA PRO A 234 -35.72 20.14 1.44
C PRO A 234 -37.00 19.51 1.93
N GLY A 235 -36.87 18.91 3.10
CA GLY A 235 -37.99 18.20 3.73
C GLY A 235 -39.15 19.15 3.82
N ASP A 236 -40.23 18.61 3.34
CA ASP A 236 -41.60 18.98 3.66
C ASP A 236 -41.67 19.58 5.08
N ARG A 237 -41.68 20.91 5.12
CA ARG A 237 -42.08 21.59 6.34
C ARG A 237 -43.55 21.37 6.45
N GLY A 238 -43.90 20.25 7.12
CA GLY A 238 -45.24 20.03 7.58
C GLY A 238 -45.74 21.30 8.22
N SER A 239 -46.65 21.95 7.56
CA SER A 239 -47.48 23.02 8.07
C SER A 239 -48.14 22.53 9.33
N SER A 240 -47.58 22.84 10.50
CA SER A 240 -48.34 22.81 11.73
C SER A 240 -49.25 24.05 11.69
N ASP A 241 -50.37 23.84 11.06
CA ASP A 241 -51.47 24.78 11.13
C ASP A 241 -52.04 24.85 12.55
N SER A 242 -51.85 25.99 13.10
CA SER A 242 -52.37 26.38 14.40
C SER A 242 -53.86 26.64 14.29
N GLY A 243 -54.65 25.71 14.68
CA GLY A 243 -56.09 25.92 14.92
C GLY A 243 -56.29 26.24 16.39
N THR A 244 -56.22 27.46 16.70
CA THR A 244 -57.13 28.45 17.29
C THR A 244 -58.44 27.88 17.89
N ALA A 245 -58.63 28.36 19.10
CA ALA A 245 -59.83 29.01 19.60
C ALA A 245 -60.99 28.19 20.14
N GLY A 246 -61.38 28.63 21.27
CA GLY A 246 -62.71 28.42 21.82
C GLY A 246 -62.65 28.40 23.34
N ASN A 247 -62.59 29.43 24.02
CA ASN A 247 -63.57 30.41 24.50
C ASN A 247 -64.70 29.78 25.30
N ARG A 248 -64.65 29.99 26.62
CA ARG A 248 -65.71 30.40 27.53
C ARG A 248 -66.63 29.32 28.17
N PRO A 249 -67.30 29.68 29.30
CA PRO A 249 -67.14 30.82 30.23
C PRO A 249 -66.59 30.45 31.56
#